data_cd6554f6e10f68fcee607fd9186fa414
#
_entry.id   cd6554f6e10f68fcee607fd9186fa414
#
_cell.length_a   1.000
_cell.length_b   1.000
_cell.length_c   1.000
_cell.angle_alpha   90.00
_cell.angle_beta   90.00
_cell.angle_gamma   90.00
#
_symmetry.space_group_name_H-M   'P 1'
#
loop_
_entity.id
_entity.type
_entity.pdbx_description
1 polymer ?
#
loop_
_entity_poly.entity_id
_entity_poly.type
_entity_poly.pdbx_seq_one_letter_code
_entity_poly.pdbx_strand_id
1 'polypeptide(L)'
;MDQEVWSKAVSDTAGLRAYHERNAGKYMWKDRARACIITVNRPESLPKVKQYLEEGVPYDSLRSVLLRDTVQGVGIRQGYYQHGDNQYVDQTEWSVGMRNEIPSTVDNTTVIVNIIELRNPEPKTLAEARGLVTSDYQTELEAQWMEELHQKYPVKINEKVLDQVRALYQ
;
A
#
# COMPACT_ATOMS: atom_id res chain seq x y z
N MET A 1 31.26 -0.78 -1.79
CA MET A 1 29.90 -0.32 -1.43
C MET A 1 28.84 -0.97 -2.32
N ASP A 2 28.94 -0.87 -3.64
CA ASP A 2 27.93 -1.42 -4.55
C ASP A 2 27.72 -2.93 -4.35
N GLN A 3 28.79 -3.75 -4.36
CA GLN A 3 28.70 -5.20 -4.18
C GLN A 3 28.33 -5.62 -2.75
N GLU A 4 28.83 -4.92 -1.73
CA GLU A 4 28.68 -5.32 -0.33
C GLU A 4 27.35 -4.85 0.27
N VAL A 5 26.74 -3.82 -0.28
CA VAL A 5 25.51 -3.23 0.26
C VAL A 5 24.37 -3.30 -0.76
N TRP A 6 24.45 -2.58 -1.86
CA TRP A 6 23.29 -2.39 -2.74
C TRP A 6 22.94 -3.63 -3.54
N SER A 7 23.92 -4.23 -4.22
CA SER A 7 23.70 -5.47 -4.99
C SER A 7 23.30 -6.61 -4.04
N LYS A 8 23.91 -6.68 -2.86
CA LYS A 8 23.61 -7.69 -1.84
C LYS A 8 22.19 -7.53 -1.31
N ALA A 9 21.74 -6.31 -0.99
CA ALA A 9 20.39 -6.04 -0.50
C ALA A 9 19.29 -6.51 -1.47
N VAL A 10 19.57 -6.55 -2.77
CA VAL A 10 18.62 -7.01 -3.79
C VAL A 10 18.73 -8.51 -4.06
N SER A 11 19.96 -9.06 -4.08
CA SER A 11 20.24 -10.44 -4.48
C SER A 11 20.19 -11.45 -3.34
N ASP A 12 20.46 -11.03 -2.11
CA ASP A 12 20.42 -11.89 -0.91
C ASP A 12 18.99 -12.14 -0.44
N THR A 13 18.32 -13.06 -1.11
CA THR A 13 16.93 -13.41 -0.78
C THR A 13 16.79 -14.00 0.62
N ALA A 14 17.79 -14.71 1.12
CA ALA A 14 17.75 -15.32 2.45
C ALA A 14 17.89 -14.25 3.54
N GLY A 15 18.86 -13.34 3.39
CA GLY A 15 19.05 -12.20 4.30
C GLY A 15 17.84 -11.27 4.32
N LEU A 16 17.27 -10.98 3.15
CA LEU A 16 16.07 -10.15 3.03
C LEU A 16 14.86 -10.77 3.75
N ARG A 17 14.68 -12.08 3.63
CA ARG A 17 13.62 -12.81 4.35
C ARG A 17 13.84 -12.76 5.86
N ALA A 18 15.05 -13.08 6.32
CA ALA A 18 15.38 -13.04 7.73
C ALA A 18 15.23 -11.63 8.32
N TYR A 19 15.60 -10.59 7.55
CA TYR A 19 15.39 -9.21 7.95
C TYR A 19 13.90 -8.88 8.11
N HIS A 20 13.07 -9.27 7.15
CA HIS A 20 11.62 -9.07 7.21
C HIS A 20 11.00 -9.78 8.42
N GLU A 21 11.34 -11.05 8.65
CA GLU A 21 10.82 -11.82 9.78
C GLU A 21 11.15 -11.18 11.14
N ARG A 22 12.39 -10.71 11.33
CA ARG A 22 12.82 -10.02 12.56
C ARG A 22 12.12 -8.65 12.76
N ASN A 23 11.70 -8.02 11.68
CA ASN A 23 11.14 -6.68 11.68
C ASN A 23 9.67 -6.65 11.22
N ALA A 24 8.96 -7.77 11.25
CA ALA A 24 7.59 -7.88 10.73
C ALA A 24 6.63 -6.82 11.30
N GLY A 25 6.81 -6.42 12.55
CA GLY A 25 6.02 -5.38 13.20
C GLY A 25 6.17 -3.97 12.61
N LYS A 26 7.22 -3.72 11.79
CA LYS A 26 7.38 -2.45 11.06
C LYS A 26 6.53 -2.41 9.80
N TYR A 27 6.20 -3.58 9.23
CA TYR A 27 5.55 -3.71 7.93
C TYR A 27 4.12 -4.18 8.11
N MET A 28 3.28 -3.33 8.69
CA MET A 28 1.89 -3.65 9.00
C MET A 28 0.94 -3.02 7.97
N TRP A 29 -0.08 -3.77 7.59
CA TRP A 29 -1.29 -3.19 7.07
C TRP A 29 -2.07 -2.56 8.23
N LYS A 30 -2.72 -1.44 7.97
CA LYS A 30 -3.75 -0.89 8.85
C LYS A 30 -5.07 -1.63 8.61
N ASP A 31 -6.12 -1.24 9.32
CA ASP A 31 -7.48 -1.70 9.03
C ASP A 31 -7.79 -1.47 7.56
N ARG A 32 -8.38 -2.49 6.92
CA ARG A 32 -8.74 -2.47 5.50
C ARG A 32 -10.17 -2.93 5.30
N ALA A 33 -10.89 -2.24 4.42
CA ALA A 33 -12.16 -2.69 3.90
C ALA A 33 -11.98 -3.23 2.48
N ARG A 34 -12.44 -4.44 2.21
CA ARG A 34 -12.68 -4.89 0.85
C ARG A 34 -13.99 -4.29 0.39
N ALA A 35 -13.93 -3.44 -0.63
CA ALA A 35 -15.11 -2.78 -1.16
C ALA A 35 -15.28 -3.04 -2.65
N CYS A 36 -16.54 -3.08 -3.09
CA CYS A 36 -16.93 -3.00 -4.49
C CYS A 36 -17.46 -1.59 -4.75
N ILE A 37 -16.79 -0.87 -5.64
CA ILE A 37 -17.16 0.47 -6.07
C ILE A 37 -17.77 0.36 -7.46
N ILE A 38 -19.03 0.76 -7.59
CA ILE A 38 -19.78 0.75 -8.84
C ILE A 38 -20.04 2.19 -9.23
N THR A 39 -19.47 2.63 -10.35
CA THR A 39 -19.67 3.98 -10.89
C THR A 39 -20.67 3.92 -12.03
N VAL A 40 -21.78 4.62 -11.91
CA VAL A 40 -22.85 4.69 -12.92
C VAL A 40 -22.85 6.08 -13.53
N ASN A 41 -22.33 6.21 -14.75
CA ASN A 41 -22.22 7.48 -15.48
C ASN A 41 -23.48 7.81 -16.31
N ARG A 42 -24.43 6.87 -16.37
CA ARG A 42 -25.70 7.04 -17.08
C ARG A 42 -26.85 6.80 -16.11
N PRO A 43 -27.65 7.84 -15.81
CA PRO A 43 -28.76 7.72 -14.86
C PRO A 43 -29.76 6.62 -15.21
N GLU A 44 -30.00 6.40 -16.50
CA GLU A 44 -30.90 5.35 -16.99
C GLU A 44 -30.45 3.92 -16.65
N SER A 45 -29.15 3.74 -16.39
CA SER A 45 -28.59 2.43 -16.00
C SER A 45 -28.70 2.14 -14.50
N LEU A 46 -28.93 3.16 -13.68
CA LEU A 46 -28.95 3.05 -12.23
C LEU A 46 -30.06 2.09 -11.69
N PRO A 47 -31.31 2.14 -12.19
CA PRO A 47 -32.35 1.23 -11.70
C PRO A 47 -32.00 -0.24 -11.95
N LYS A 48 -31.37 -0.54 -13.11
CA LYS A 48 -30.98 -1.92 -13.44
C LYS A 48 -29.81 -2.42 -12.59
N VAL A 49 -28.86 -1.55 -12.31
CA VAL A 49 -27.75 -1.88 -11.39
C VAL A 49 -28.29 -2.17 -10.00
N LYS A 50 -29.20 -1.34 -9.50
CA LYS A 50 -29.85 -1.56 -8.19
C LYS A 50 -30.61 -2.87 -8.14
N GLN A 51 -31.39 -3.18 -9.17
CA GLN A 51 -32.12 -4.44 -9.28
C GLN A 51 -31.18 -5.64 -9.08
N TYR A 52 -30.06 -5.70 -9.82
CA TYR A 52 -29.11 -6.81 -9.69
C TYR A 52 -28.44 -6.90 -8.32
N LEU A 53 -28.18 -5.75 -7.68
CA LEU A 53 -27.65 -5.72 -6.33
C LEU A 53 -28.66 -6.23 -5.28
N GLU A 54 -29.96 -5.97 -5.50
CA GLU A 54 -31.05 -6.46 -4.64
C GLU A 54 -31.32 -7.96 -4.86
N GLU A 55 -31.19 -8.43 -6.11
CA GLU A 55 -31.26 -9.85 -6.46
C GLU A 55 -30.06 -10.66 -5.96
N GLY A 56 -29.05 -10.00 -5.36
CA GLY A 56 -27.88 -10.64 -4.80
C GLY A 56 -26.89 -11.16 -5.84
N VAL A 57 -26.87 -10.58 -7.04
CA VAL A 57 -25.89 -10.95 -8.08
C VAL A 57 -24.48 -10.76 -7.52
N PRO A 58 -23.61 -11.78 -7.55
CA PRO A 58 -22.23 -11.65 -7.08
C PRO A 58 -21.46 -10.54 -7.80
N TYR A 59 -20.71 -9.74 -7.06
CA TYR A 59 -19.98 -8.60 -7.63
C TYR A 59 -19.02 -9.00 -8.75
N ASP A 60 -18.42 -10.20 -8.68
CA ASP A 60 -17.54 -10.74 -9.71
C ASP A 60 -18.28 -11.03 -11.02
N SER A 61 -19.57 -11.36 -10.94
CA SER A 61 -20.44 -11.68 -12.08
C SER A 61 -21.21 -10.46 -12.60
N LEU A 62 -21.31 -9.41 -11.80
CA LEU A 62 -22.16 -8.25 -12.07
C LEU A 62 -21.82 -7.61 -13.42
N ARG A 63 -20.53 -7.48 -13.72
CA ARG A 63 -20.07 -6.94 -15.02
C ARG A 63 -20.58 -7.74 -16.20
N SER A 64 -20.52 -9.08 -16.12
CA SER A 64 -20.96 -9.97 -17.20
C SER A 64 -22.46 -9.90 -17.41
N VAL A 65 -23.24 -9.81 -16.33
CA VAL A 65 -24.70 -9.68 -16.36
C VAL A 65 -25.12 -8.34 -16.98
N LEU A 66 -24.49 -7.24 -16.57
CA LEU A 66 -24.75 -5.91 -17.12
C LEU A 66 -24.43 -5.82 -18.62
N LEU A 67 -23.31 -6.43 -19.05
CA LEU A 67 -22.95 -6.49 -20.48
C LEU A 67 -23.94 -7.31 -21.29
N ARG A 68 -24.37 -8.46 -20.77
CA ARG A 68 -25.40 -9.31 -21.43
C ARG A 68 -26.69 -8.54 -21.66
N ASP A 69 -27.10 -7.73 -20.69
CA ASP A 69 -28.35 -6.97 -20.75
C ASP A 69 -28.14 -5.55 -21.36
N THR A 70 -27.01 -5.35 -22.06
CA THR A 70 -26.67 -4.12 -22.78
C THR A 70 -26.67 -2.84 -21.91
N VAL A 71 -26.49 -2.97 -20.60
CA VAL A 71 -26.39 -1.85 -19.66
C VAL A 71 -25.03 -1.17 -19.83
N GLN A 72 -25.04 0.10 -20.16
CA GLN A 72 -23.84 0.89 -20.48
C GLN A 72 -23.55 1.94 -19.40
N GLY A 73 -22.31 2.47 -19.43
CA GLY A 73 -21.91 3.56 -18.53
C GLY A 73 -21.71 3.10 -17.10
N VAL A 74 -21.39 1.80 -16.87
CA VAL A 74 -21.15 1.25 -15.55
C VAL A 74 -19.70 0.77 -15.43
N GLY A 75 -18.97 1.36 -14.47
CA GLY A 75 -17.65 0.92 -14.05
C GLY A 75 -17.72 0.15 -12.74
N ILE A 76 -16.98 -0.96 -12.62
CA ILE A 76 -16.91 -1.78 -11.41
C ILE A 76 -15.46 -1.97 -11.02
N ARG A 77 -15.12 -1.65 -9.76
CA ARG A 77 -13.81 -1.89 -9.16
C ARG A 77 -13.97 -2.59 -7.83
N GLN A 78 -13.17 -3.61 -7.59
CA GLN A 78 -13.06 -4.27 -6.29
C GLN A 78 -11.62 -4.18 -5.80
N GLY A 79 -11.44 -4.00 -4.50
CA GLY A 79 -10.12 -3.94 -3.90
C GLY A 79 -10.19 -3.78 -2.38
N TYR A 80 -9.01 -3.85 -1.76
CA TYR A 80 -8.82 -3.49 -0.37
C TYR A 80 -8.41 -2.02 -0.29
N TYR A 81 -9.03 -1.29 0.62
CA TYR A 81 -8.79 0.12 0.87
C TYR A 81 -8.49 0.35 2.34
N GLN A 82 -7.52 1.18 2.64
CA GLN A 82 -7.31 1.77 3.95
C GLN A 82 -8.01 3.14 4.00
N HIS A 83 -8.21 3.67 5.21
CA HIS A 83 -8.69 5.05 5.33
C HIS A 83 -7.72 6.02 4.64
N GLY A 84 -8.27 6.88 3.79
CA GLY A 84 -7.52 7.82 2.94
C GLY A 84 -7.21 7.33 1.54
N ASP A 85 -7.39 6.04 1.21
CA ASP A 85 -7.10 5.50 -0.12
C ASP A 85 -8.18 5.89 -1.16
N ASN A 86 -9.43 6.02 -0.71
CA ASN A 86 -10.56 6.33 -1.60
C ASN A 86 -11.67 7.08 -0.87
N GLN A 87 -11.95 8.29 -1.34
CA GLN A 87 -12.94 9.19 -0.72
C GLN A 87 -14.35 8.60 -0.64
N TYR A 88 -14.77 7.76 -1.56
CA TYR A 88 -16.12 7.16 -1.54
C TYR A 88 -16.20 6.02 -0.54
N VAL A 89 -15.13 5.25 -0.37
CA VAL A 89 -15.02 4.21 0.65
C VAL A 89 -14.97 4.85 2.04
N ASP A 90 -14.28 5.99 2.18
CA ASP A 90 -14.19 6.73 3.44
C ASP A 90 -15.52 7.38 3.87
N GLN A 91 -16.38 7.73 2.90
CA GLN A 91 -17.74 8.23 3.17
C GLN A 91 -18.74 7.12 3.49
N THR A 92 -18.34 5.87 3.39
CA THR A 92 -19.17 4.71 3.68
C THR A 92 -18.82 4.15 5.05
N GLU A 93 -19.84 3.85 5.87
CA GLU A 93 -19.60 3.17 7.14
C GLU A 93 -18.91 1.83 6.91
N TRP A 94 -17.81 1.60 7.62
CA TRP A 94 -17.05 0.36 7.53
C TRP A 94 -17.72 -0.75 8.34
N SER A 95 -18.81 -1.28 7.80
CA SER A 95 -19.54 -2.41 8.32
C SER A 95 -19.84 -3.40 7.20
N VAL A 96 -19.63 -4.68 7.43
CA VAL A 96 -19.84 -5.72 6.40
C VAL A 96 -21.31 -5.73 5.95
N GLY A 97 -21.52 -5.68 4.64
CA GLY A 97 -22.84 -5.58 4.02
C GLY A 97 -23.38 -4.16 3.88
N MET A 98 -22.67 -3.16 4.43
CA MET A 98 -23.04 -1.76 4.26
C MET A 98 -22.96 -1.35 2.79
N ARG A 99 -24.01 -0.69 2.32
CA ARG A 99 -24.08 -0.08 0.99
C ARG A 99 -24.36 1.41 1.14
N ASN A 100 -23.56 2.21 0.44
CA ASN A 100 -23.75 3.65 0.36
C ASN A 100 -23.90 4.08 -1.10
N GLU A 101 -24.83 4.97 -1.37
CA GLU A 101 -25.08 5.54 -2.69
C GLU A 101 -24.75 7.04 -2.63
N ILE A 102 -23.78 7.45 -3.42
CA ILE A 102 -23.21 8.79 -3.40
C ILE A 102 -23.46 9.41 -4.77
N PRO A 103 -24.51 10.27 -4.93
CA PRO A 103 -24.72 11.02 -6.17
C PRO A 103 -23.67 12.11 -6.30
N SER A 104 -23.16 12.29 -7.50
CA SER A 104 -22.30 13.43 -7.84
C SER A 104 -23.14 14.70 -7.98
N THR A 105 -22.62 15.80 -7.46
CA THR A 105 -23.24 17.14 -7.60
C THR A 105 -22.78 17.88 -8.85
N VAL A 106 -21.76 17.34 -9.56
CA VAL A 106 -21.11 18.03 -10.70
C VAL A 106 -21.57 17.44 -12.02
N ASP A 107 -21.81 16.14 -12.04
CA ASP A 107 -22.26 15.38 -13.21
C ASP A 107 -23.37 14.42 -12.79
N ASN A 108 -23.99 13.73 -13.74
CA ASN A 108 -25.05 12.78 -13.45
C ASN A 108 -24.52 11.40 -13.02
N THR A 109 -23.32 11.34 -12.46
CA THR A 109 -22.69 10.10 -11.99
C THR A 109 -23.20 9.74 -10.60
N THR A 110 -23.51 8.47 -10.39
CA THR A 110 -23.78 7.92 -9.06
C THR A 110 -22.73 6.85 -8.74
N VAL A 111 -22.14 6.96 -7.56
CA VAL A 111 -21.19 5.95 -7.05
C VAL A 111 -21.88 5.13 -5.97
N ILE A 112 -21.91 3.81 -6.15
CA ILE A 112 -22.41 2.86 -5.15
C ILE A 112 -21.23 2.12 -4.56
N VAL A 113 -21.05 2.22 -3.25
CA VAL A 113 -20.01 1.51 -2.51
C VAL A 113 -20.65 0.40 -1.68
N ASN A 114 -20.10 -0.79 -1.78
CA ASN A 114 -20.53 -1.93 -0.95
C ASN A 114 -19.31 -2.47 -0.19
N ILE A 115 -19.39 -2.52 1.14
CA ILE A 115 -18.37 -3.11 2.00
C ILE A 115 -18.59 -4.62 2.07
N ILE A 116 -17.61 -5.39 1.59
CA ILE A 116 -17.72 -6.85 1.46
C ILE A 116 -17.07 -7.55 2.65
N GLU A 117 -15.93 -7.05 3.12
CA GLU A 117 -15.10 -7.68 4.14
C GLU A 117 -14.32 -6.59 4.89
N LEU A 118 -14.09 -6.80 6.17
CA LEU A 118 -13.18 -5.98 6.97
C LEU A 118 -12.01 -6.83 7.43
N ARG A 119 -10.81 -6.25 7.38
CA ARG A 119 -9.59 -6.87 7.88
C ARG A 119 -8.92 -5.98 8.91
N ASN A 120 -8.62 -6.57 10.04
CA ASN A 120 -7.81 -5.95 11.07
C ASN A 120 -6.37 -5.75 10.59
N PRO A 121 -5.57 -4.92 11.30
CA PRO A 121 -4.15 -4.80 11.04
C PRO A 121 -3.45 -6.16 11.04
N GLU A 122 -2.68 -6.42 9.99
CA GLU A 122 -1.93 -7.67 9.84
C GLU A 122 -0.55 -7.40 9.22
N PRO A 123 0.46 -8.23 9.48
CA PRO A 123 1.76 -8.08 8.85
C PRO A 123 1.67 -8.22 7.33
N LYS A 124 2.37 -7.33 6.62
CA LYS A 124 2.57 -7.46 5.18
C LYS A 124 3.49 -8.64 4.91
N THR A 125 3.19 -9.39 3.88
CA THR A 125 4.11 -10.39 3.35
C THR A 125 5.37 -9.70 2.80
N LEU A 126 6.47 -10.45 2.70
CA LEU A 126 7.69 -9.93 2.06
C LEU A 126 7.44 -9.43 0.63
N ALA A 127 6.55 -10.08 -0.12
CA ALA A 127 6.19 -9.65 -1.47
C ALA A 127 5.52 -8.26 -1.48
N GLU A 128 4.60 -8.03 -0.54
CA GLU A 128 3.86 -6.76 -0.40
C GLU A 128 4.74 -5.62 0.15
N ALA A 129 5.70 -5.93 1.00
CA ALA A 129 6.59 -4.94 1.61
C ALA A 129 7.98 -4.87 0.96
N ARG A 130 8.23 -5.61 -0.14
CA ARG A 130 9.57 -5.85 -0.68
C ARG A 130 10.40 -4.58 -0.88
N GLY A 131 9.81 -3.52 -1.41
CA GLY A 131 10.53 -2.26 -1.62
C GLY A 131 11.02 -1.63 -0.33
N LEU A 132 10.14 -1.57 0.68
CA LEU A 132 10.47 -1.02 2.00
C LEU A 132 11.50 -1.89 2.72
N VAL A 133 11.29 -3.21 2.72
CA VAL A 133 12.20 -4.18 3.35
C VAL A 133 13.59 -4.13 2.71
N THR A 134 13.67 -4.02 1.38
CA THR A 134 14.97 -3.92 0.68
C THR A 134 15.70 -2.65 1.06
N SER A 135 15.01 -1.51 1.14
CA SER A 135 15.60 -0.23 1.54
C SER A 135 16.11 -0.26 2.98
N ASP A 136 15.32 -0.80 3.91
CA ASP A 136 15.71 -0.89 5.31
C ASP A 136 16.86 -1.90 5.52
N TYR A 137 16.83 -3.02 4.80
CA TYR A 137 17.91 -4.01 4.83
C TYR A 137 19.21 -3.47 4.25
N GLN A 138 19.14 -2.66 3.20
CA GLN A 138 20.28 -1.93 2.66
C GLN A 138 20.92 -1.03 3.72
N THR A 139 20.11 -0.30 4.49
CA THR A 139 20.59 0.55 5.59
C THR A 139 21.28 -0.28 6.68
N GLU A 140 20.75 -1.47 7.02
CA GLU A 140 21.39 -2.38 7.97
C GLU A 140 22.76 -2.88 7.45
N LEU A 141 22.82 -3.30 6.19
CA LEU A 141 24.06 -3.75 5.57
C LEU A 141 25.11 -2.62 5.50
N GLU A 142 24.69 -1.40 5.22
CA GLU A 142 25.57 -0.23 5.21
C GLU A 142 26.16 0.03 6.60
N ALA A 143 25.34 -0.01 7.62
CA ALA A 143 25.80 0.16 9.00
C ALA A 143 26.81 -0.94 9.41
N GLN A 144 26.52 -2.20 9.09
CA GLN A 144 27.43 -3.32 9.34
C GLN A 144 28.75 -3.16 8.61
N TRP A 145 28.70 -2.79 7.33
CA TRP A 145 29.89 -2.58 6.52
C TRP A 145 30.76 -1.41 7.03
N MET A 146 30.12 -0.31 7.46
CA MET A 146 30.84 0.82 8.07
C MET A 146 31.52 0.42 9.38
N GLU A 147 30.86 -0.38 10.22
CA GLU A 147 31.45 -0.90 11.43
C GLU A 147 32.67 -1.80 11.16
N GLU A 148 32.58 -2.72 10.19
CA GLU A 148 33.70 -3.53 9.76
C GLU A 148 34.87 -2.69 9.25
N LEU A 149 34.60 -1.60 8.50
CA LEU A 149 35.64 -0.67 8.04
C LEU A 149 36.32 0.07 9.20
N HIS A 150 35.54 0.54 10.18
CA HIS A 150 36.10 1.19 11.37
C HIS A 150 37.01 0.26 12.16
N GLN A 151 36.62 -1.01 12.30
CA GLN A 151 37.46 -2.02 12.98
C GLN A 151 38.73 -2.33 12.20
N LYS A 152 38.64 -2.44 10.86
CA LYS A 152 39.76 -2.78 9.98
C LYS A 152 40.72 -1.59 9.77
N TYR A 153 40.18 -0.37 9.76
CA TYR A 153 40.92 0.86 9.49
C TYR A 153 40.69 1.91 10.60
N PRO A 154 41.28 1.71 11.80
CA PRO A 154 41.07 2.65 12.88
C PRO A 154 41.63 4.05 12.55
N VAL A 155 40.78 5.05 12.64
CA VAL A 155 41.17 6.44 12.41
C VAL A 155 41.81 7.02 13.67
N LYS A 156 43.04 7.55 13.56
CA LYS A 156 43.70 8.30 14.62
C LYS A 156 43.75 9.77 14.24
N ILE A 157 43.08 10.59 15.01
CA ILE A 157 43.09 12.04 14.83
C ILE A 157 44.33 12.62 15.56
N ASN A 158 45.13 13.42 14.85
CA ASN A 158 46.19 14.18 15.47
C ASN A 158 45.62 15.50 16.02
N GLU A 159 45.22 15.49 17.31
CA GLU A 159 44.56 16.60 17.98
C GLU A 159 45.38 17.90 17.90
N LYS A 160 46.73 17.81 17.99
CA LYS A 160 47.61 19.00 17.92
C LYS A 160 47.48 19.68 16.52
N VAL A 161 47.44 18.89 15.45
CA VAL A 161 47.31 19.45 14.10
C VAL A 161 45.89 19.98 13.91
N LEU A 162 44.89 19.28 14.43
CA LEU A 162 43.48 19.70 14.36
C LEU A 162 43.28 21.07 15.04
N ASP A 163 43.87 21.27 16.20
CA ASP A 163 43.77 22.54 16.94
C ASP A 163 44.49 23.67 16.20
N GLN A 164 45.63 23.38 15.56
CA GLN A 164 46.31 24.38 14.72
C GLN A 164 45.45 24.79 13.52
N VAL A 165 44.77 23.82 12.88
CA VAL A 165 43.88 24.13 11.76
C VAL A 165 42.66 24.93 12.24
N ARG A 166 42.06 24.57 13.35
CA ARG A 166 40.94 25.34 13.94
C ARG A 166 41.32 26.80 14.24
N ALA A 167 42.54 27.04 14.75
CA ALA A 167 43.03 28.38 15.03
C ALA A 167 43.25 29.26 13.80
N LEU A 168 43.39 28.66 12.60
CA LEU A 168 43.52 29.40 11.34
C LEU A 168 42.18 29.88 10.75
N TYR A 169 41.07 29.33 11.22
CA TYR A 169 39.73 29.64 10.74
C TYR A 169 38.82 30.35 11.77
N GLN A 170 39.40 30.74 12.90
CA GLN A 170 38.81 31.66 13.88
C GLN A 170 39.37 33.08 13.70
#